data_7793969336a07c57dbcb8d76fa760277
#
_entry.id   7793969336a07c57dbcb8d76fa760277
#
_cell.length_a   1.000
_cell.length_b   1.000
_cell.length_c   1.000
_cell.angle_alpha   90.00
_cell.angle_beta   90.00
_cell.angle_gamma   90.00
#
_symmetry.space_group_name_H-M   'P 1'
#
loop_
_entity.id
_entity.type
_entity.pdbx_description
1 polymer ?
#
loop_
_entity_poly.entity_id
_entity_poly.type
_entity_poly.pdbx_seq_one_letter_code
_entity_poly.pdbx_strand_id
1 'polypeptide(L)'
;DPYTGTASVARLSGNFQDRDVTTEEAINKSNVAQFVLARESYDSGLIGQRNWRTTLSMAGPAVAPAYIALHSESNPERPFRLYGGSRAVRVRILSIVLIGGAGGKRPTGATVRFQRSVYDKGRGASQALDSKIATMEFTYSPDLRLNEEDRLLNPLGFRVTNYRVDDDFASAPLPEREFPTPP
;
A
#
# COMPACT_ATOMS: atom_id res chain seq x y z
N ASP A 1 4.27 -34.85 22.74
CA ASP A 1 3.27 -35.03 21.68
C ASP A 1 3.47 -33.91 20.66
N PRO A 2 3.94 -34.22 19.42
CA PRO A 2 4.21 -33.20 18.41
C PRO A 2 2.95 -32.43 17.97
N TYR A 3 1.78 -32.93 18.28
CA TYR A 3 0.52 -32.25 17.97
C TYR A 3 0.20 -31.08 18.91
N THR A 4 0.71 -31.08 20.11
CA THR A 4 0.43 -30.00 21.08
C THR A 4 1.15 -28.70 20.71
N GLY A 5 2.34 -28.81 20.13
CA GLY A 5 3.09 -27.65 19.66
C GLY A 5 2.42 -26.96 18.46
N THR A 6 1.91 -27.75 17.53
CA THR A 6 1.22 -27.24 16.35
C THR A 6 -0.12 -26.59 16.70
N ALA A 7 -0.86 -27.18 17.63
CA ALA A 7 -2.11 -26.61 18.12
C ALA A 7 -1.89 -25.32 18.91
N SER A 8 -0.78 -25.20 19.62
CA SER A 8 -0.40 -23.96 20.33
C SER A 8 -0.02 -22.83 19.35
N VAL A 9 0.70 -23.14 18.29
CA VAL A 9 1.05 -22.18 17.25
C VAL A 9 -0.20 -21.70 16.52
N ALA A 10 -1.11 -22.60 16.18
CA ALA A 10 -2.39 -22.25 15.56
C ALA A 10 -3.25 -21.36 16.49
N ARG A 11 -3.18 -21.55 17.81
CA ARG A 11 -3.88 -20.74 18.79
C ARG A 11 -3.24 -19.37 19.02
N LEU A 12 -1.93 -19.25 18.90
CA LEU A 12 -1.24 -17.97 18.98
C LEU A 12 -1.47 -17.09 17.74
N SER A 13 -1.69 -17.74 16.61
CA SER A 13 -2.14 -17.09 15.38
C SER A 13 -3.67 -17.06 15.25
N GLY A 14 -4.38 -17.52 16.24
CA GLY A 14 -5.83 -17.83 16.19
C GLY A 14 -6.78 -16.64 16.04
N ASN A 15 -6.28 -15.42 16.07
CA ASN A 15 -7.02 -14.26 15.60
C ASN A 15 -6.91 -14.06 14.08
N PHE A 16 -5.99 -14.75 13.47
CA PHE A 16 -5.96 -14.97 12.04
C PHE A 16 -6.67 -16.30 11.82
N GLN A 17 -7.93 -16.23 11.46
CA GLN A 17 -8.76 -17.36 11.12
C GLN A 17 -7.95 -18.57 10.66
N ASP A 18 -8.32 -19.78 11.08
CA ASP A 18 -7.76 -21.09 10.68
C ASP A 18 -7.73 -21.28 9.15
N ARG A 19 -7.15 -20.32 8.45
CA ARG A 19 -7.10 -20.29 7.00
C ARG A 19 -5.65 -20.17 6.57
N ASP A 20 -5.18 -21.20 5.91
CA ASP A 20 -3.87 -21.14 5.26
C ASP A 20 -3.89 -20.03 4.20
N VAL A 21 -2.99 -19.08 4.34
CA VAL A 21 -2.77 -18.04 3.33
C VAL A 21 -2.12 -18.69 2.13
N THR A 22 -2.79 -18.67 0.99
CA THR A 22 -2.23 -19.19 -0.25
C THR A 22 -1.12 -18.28 -0.76
N THR A 23 -0.19 -18.83 -1.54
CA THR A 23 0.86 -18.04 -2.20
C THR A 23 0.26 -16.94 -3.08
N GLU A 24 -0.80 -17.27 -3.81
CA GLU A 24 -1.49 -16.29 -4.67
C GLU A 24 -2.11 -15.14 -3.85
N GLU A 25 -2.74 -15.45 -2.74
CA GLU A 25 -3.29 -14.42 -1.83
C GLU A 25 -2.18 -13.50 -1.30
N ALA A 26 -1.05 -14.07 -0.88
CA ALA A 26 0.09 -13.32 -0.40
C ALA A 26 0.68 -12.40 -1.48
N ILE A 27 0.80 -12.89 -2.71
CA ILE A 27 1.29 -12.10 -3.86
C ILE A 27 0.33 -10.94 -4.16
N ASN A 28 -0.97 -11.20 -4.23
CA ASN A 28 -1.97 -10.17 -4.49
C ASN A 28 -1.95 -9.10 -3.40
N LYS A 29 -1.93 -9.48 -2.13
CA LYS A 29 -1.84 -8.52 -1.01
C LYS A 29 -0.54 -7.73 -1.04
N SER A 30 0.58 -8.35 -1.38
CA SER A 30 1.87 -7.69 -1.49
C SER A 30 1.85 -6.62 -2.59
N ASN A 31 1.32 -6.93 -3.77
CA ASN A 31 1.23 -5.98 -4.87
C ASN A 31 0.26 -4.83 -4.56
N VAL A 32 -0.88 -5.13 -3.96
CA VAL A 32 -1.84 -4.12 -3.49
C VAL A 32 -1.19 -3.18 -2.46
N ALA A 33 -0.48 -3.74 -1.48
CA ALA A 33 0.23 -2.96 -0.47
C ALA A 33 1.29 -2.05 -1.10
N GLN A 34 2.10 -2.57 -2.01
CA GLN A 34 3.13 -1.79 -2.69
C GLN A 34 2.54 -0.60 -3.45
N PHE A 35 1.42 -0.80 -4.14
CA PHE A 35 0.76 0.27 -4.86
C PHE A 35 0.26 1.37 -3.90
N VAL A 36 -0.46 1.00 -2.84
CA VAL A 36 -0.99 1.97 -1.87
C VAL A 36 0.14 2.72 -1.17
N LEU A 37 1.16 2.01 -0.70
CA LEU A 37 2.33 2.62 -0.06
C LEU A 37 3.03 3.62 -0.99
N ALA A 38 3.26 3.25 -2.24
CA ALA A 38 3.93 4.12 -3.20
C ALA A 38 3.09 5.34 -3.56
N ARG A 39 1.80 5.14 -3.82
CA ARG A 39 0.90 6.21 -4.28
C ARG A 39 0.56 7.21 -3.18
N GLU A 40 0.35 6.75 -1.97
CA GLU A 40 -0.18 7.58 -0.87
C GLU A 40 0.91 8.17 0.03
N SER A 41 2.14 7.69 -0.09
CA SER A 41 3.30 8.25 0.60
C SER A 41 3.88 9.44 -0.15
N TYR A 42 4.63 10.27 0.57
CA TYR A 42 5.42 11.33 -0.03
C TYR A 42 6.79 11.41 0.64
N ASP A 43 7.81 11.54 -0.18
CA ASP A 43 9.17 11.88 0.21
C ASP A 43 9.86 12.62 -0.93
N SER A 44 10.67 13.63 -0.62
CA SER A 44 11.36 14.43 -1.63
C SER A 44 12.65 13.80 -2.16
N GLY A 45 13.14 12.74 -1.50
CA GLY A 45 14.42 12.09 -1.84
C GLY A 45 14.25 10.88 -2.75
N LEU A 46 15.22 9.98 -2.67
CA LEU A 46 15.26 8.74 -3.50
C LEU A 46 14.05 7.84 -3.27
N ILE A 47 13.52 7.81 -2.03
CA ILE A 47 12.29 7.07 -1.71
C ILE A 47 11.13 7.61 -2.55
N GLY A 48 10.99 8.92 -2.66
CA GLY A 48 9.95 9.56 -3.48
C GLY A 48 10.09 9.25 -4.97
N GLN A 49 11.30 9.23 -5.50
CA GLN A 49 11.56 8.84 -6.88
C GLN A 49 11.16 7.38 -7.13
N ARG A 50 11.49 6.49 -6.21
CA ARG A 50 11.09 5.09 -6.29
C ARG A 50 9.57 4.92 -6.21
N ASN A 51 8.90 5.66 -5.34
CA ASN A 51 7.44 5.65 -5.22
C ASN A 51 6.76 6.11 -6.51
N TRP A 52 7.29 7.13 -7.15
CA TRP A 52 6.83 7.61 -8.44
C TRP A 52 6.89 6.51 -9.50
N ARG A 53 8.04 5.86 -9.63
CA ARG A 53 8.24 4.77 -10.59
C ARG A 53 7.37 3.56 -10.29
N THR A 54 7.31 3.15 -9.03
CA THR A 54 6.46 2.02 -8.61
C THR A 54 4.99 2.30 -8.95
N THR A 55 4.48 3.46 -8.59
CA THR A 55 3.09 3.83 -8.86
C THR A 55 2.80 3.81 -10.36
N LEU A 56 3.63 4.47 -11.17
CA LEU A 56 3.41 4.52 -12.62
C LEU A 56 3.61 3.18 -13.31
N SER A 57 4.47 2.31 -12.79
CA SER A 57 4.62 0.95 -13.32
C SER A 57 3.37 0.10 -13.12
N MET A 58 2.59 0.40 -12.08
CA MET A 58 1.39 -0.34 -11.69
C MET A 58 0.08 0.33 -12.10
N ALA A 59 0.07 1.66 -12.28
CA ALA A 59 -1.13 2.39 -12.62
C ALA A 59 -1.54 2.17 -14.08
N GLY A 60 -2.79 1.77 -14.28
CA GLY A 60 -3.38 1.69 -15.61
C GLY A 60 -3.73 3.05 -16.20
N PRO A 61 -4.18 3.10 -17.48
CA PRO A 61 -4.48 4.37 -18.17
C PRO A 61 -5.57 5.22 -17.52
N ALA A 62 -6.48 4.59 -16.77
CA ALA A 62 -7.53 5.32 -16.04
C ALA A 62 -7.06 5.83 -14.68
N VAL A 63 -5.92 5.36 -14.17
CA VAL A 63 -5.43 5.65 -12.81
C VAL A 63 -4.24 6.60 -12.83
N ALA A 64 -3.33 6.45 -13.76
CA ALA A 64 -2.11 7.25 -13.85
C ALA A 64 -2.35 8.76 -13.96
N PRO A 65 -3.33 9.28 -14.76
CA PRO A 65 -3.51 10.71 -14.92
C PRO A 65 -3.77 11.47 -13.62
N ALA A 66 -4.58 10.94 -12.72
CA ALA A 66 -4.88 11.58 -11.44
C ALA A 66 -3.64 11.68 -10.54
N TYR A 67 -2.80 10.65 -10.55
CA TYR A 67 -1.55 10.66 -9.80
C TYR A 67 -0.55 11.68 -10.36
N ILE A 68 -0.41 11.74 -11.67
CA ILE A 68 0.44 12.72 -12.35
C ILE A 68 -0.05 14.14 -12.06
N ALA A 69 -1.36 14.38 -12.15
CA ALA A 69 -1.96 15.67 -11.84
C ALA A 69 -1.75 16.10 -10.39
N LEU A 70 -1.82 15.16 -9.44
CA LEU A 70 -1.58 15.42 -8.02
C LEU A 70 -0.19 16.04 -7.80
N HIS A 71 0.82 15.56 -8.50
CA HIS A 71 2.21 16.02 -8.38
C HIS A 71 2.59 17.13 -9.36
N SER A 72 1.67 17.57 -10.21
CA SER A 72 1.92 18.61 -11.20
C SER A 72 2.21 19.97 -10.54
N GLU A 73 3.10 20.76 -11.15
CA GLU A 73 3.38 22.13 -10.74
C GLU A 73 2.15 23.04 -10.75
N SER A 74 1.18 22.73 -11.60
CA SER A 74 -0.10 23.45 -11.68
C SER A 74 -1.03 23.18 -10.49
N ASN A 75 -0.76 22.15 -9.69
CA ASN A 75 -1.54 21.85 -8.49
C ASN A 75 -0.97 22.59 -7.29
N PRO A 76 -1.68 23.61 -6.74
CA PRO A 76 -1.20 24.35 -5.59
C PRO A 76 -1.13 23.49 -4.31
N GLU A 77 -1.82 22.35 -4.28
CA GLU A 77 -1.83 21.41 -3.17
C GLU A 77 -0.93 20.19 -3.42
N ARG A 78 -0.02 20.30 -4.40
CA ARG A 78 0.91 19.18 -4.64
C ARG A 78 1.75 18.88 -3.40
N PRO A 79 2.06 17.62 -3.13
CA PRO A 79 2.78 17.22 -1.91
C PRO A 79 4.10 17.95 -1.70
N PHE A 80 4.86 18.21 -2.76
CA PHE A 80 6.11 18.96 -2.66
C PHE A 80 5.89 20.37 -2.10
N ARG A 81 4.81 21.04 -2.48
CA ARG A 81 4.50 22.38 -1.96
C ARG A 81 4.04 22.33 -0.51
N LEU A 82 3.26 21.31 -0.13
CA LEU A 82 2.74 21.17 1.24
C LEU A 82 3.82 20.74 2.23
N TYR A 83 4.72 19.86 1.83
CA TYR A 83 5.64 19.17 2.74
C TYR A 83 7.11 19.49 2.46
N GLY A 84 7.45 19.87 1.24
CA GLY A 84 8.82 20.24 0.87
C GLY A 84 9.82 19.10 1.02
N GLY A 85 11.05 19.48 1.38
CA GLY A 85 12.13 18.52 1.64
C GLY A 85 12.29 18.14 3.10
N SER A 86 11.61 18.84 4.02
CA SER A 86 11.78 18.65 5.46
C SER A 86 10.76 17.71 6.10
N ARG A 87 9.66 17.43 5.42
CA ARG A 87 8.59 16.55 5.89
C ARG A 87 8.30 15.47 4.89
N ALA A 88 7.88 14.31 5.39
CA ALA A 88 7.43 13.18 4.60
C ALA A 88 6.02 12.78 5.03
N VAL A 89 5.26 12.19 4.11
CA VAL A 89 3.99 11.54 4.44
C VAL A 89 4.24 10.03 4.43
N ARG A 90 4.00 9.41 5.57
CA ARG A 90 4.15 7.97 5.79
C ARG A 90 2.79 7.30 5.84
N VAL A 91 2.71 6.11 5.29
CA VAL A 91 1.50 5.29 5.23
C VAL A 91 1.70 4.04 6.05
N ARG A 92 0.71 3.74 6.89
CA ARG A 92 0.58 2.48 7.59
C ARG A 92 -0.69 1.77 7.14
N ILE A 93 -0.55 0.59 6.57
CA ILE A 93 -1.69 -0.23 6.17
C ILE A 93 -2.26 -0.93 7.40
N LEU A 94 -3.57 -0.81 7.59
CA LEU A 94 -4.30 -1.42 8.70
C LEU A 94 -4.91 -2.77 8.29
N SER A 95 -5.47 -2.84 7.08
CA SER A 95 -6.07 -4.07 6.57
C SER A 95 -6.12 -4.07 5.05
N ILE A 96 -6.04 -5.25 4.48
CA ILE A 96 -6.24 -5.50 3.05
C ILE A 96 -7.28 -6.63 2.94
N VAL A 97 -8.38 -6.35 2.27
CA VAL A 97 -9.41 -7.34 1.94
C VAL A 97 -9.46 -7.48 0.44
N LEU A 98 -9.15 -8.67 -0.06
CA LEU A 98 -9.27 -8.98 -1.49
C LEU A 98 -10.74 -9.17 -1.85
N ILE A 99 -11.12 -8.68 -3.02
CA ILE A 99 -12.49 -8.73 -3.54
C ILE A 99 -12.52 -9.63 -4.77
N GLY A 100 -13.55 -10.44 -4.89
CA GLY A 100 -13.67 -11.47 -5.92
C GLY A 100 -12.92 -12.75 -5.50
N GLY A 101 -12.68 -13.62 -6.45
CA GLY A 101 -11.96 -14.89 -6.20
C GLY A 101 -12.84 -16.02 -5.67
N ALA A 102 -14.14 -15.84 -5.61
CA ALA A 102 -15.07 -16.90 -5.23
C ALA A 102 -15.11 -18.01 -6.31
N GLY A 103 -15.24 -19.29 -5.87
CA GLY A 103 -15.36 -20.42 -6.79
C GLY A 103 -14.09 -20.72 -7.59
N GLY A 104 -12.91 -20.49 -7.02
CA GLY A 104 -11.63 -20.76 -7.67
C GLY A 104 -11.19 -19.69 -8.66
N LYS A 105 -11.92 -18.59 -8.77
CA LYS A 105 -11.52 -17.42 -9.57
C LYS A 105 -10.47 -16.60 -8.87
N ARG A 106 -9.63 -15.88 -9.63
CA ARG A 106 -8.66 -14.95 -9.09
C ARG A 106 -9.35 -13.71 -8.53
N PRO A 107 -8.90 -13.14 -7.41
CA PRO A 107 -9.32 -11.81 -6.96
C PRO A 107 -9.09 -10.76 -8.04
N THR A 108 -10.01 -9.83 -8.17
CA THR A 108 -9.96 -8.74 -9.15
C THR A 108 -9.94 -7.36 -8.53
N GLY A 109 -10.04 -7.29 -7.21
CA GLY A 109 -10.05 -6.03 -6.49
C GLY A 109 -9.61 -6.17 -5.06
N ALA A 110 -9.51 -5.04 -4.39
CA ALA A 110 -9.15 -4.95 -2.98
C ALA A 110 -9.73 -3.69 -2.33
N THR A 111 -9.98 -3.81 -1.03
CA THR A 111 -10.24 -2.66 -0.15
C THR A 111 -9.09 -2.59 0.86
N VAL A 112 -8.46 -1.43 0.97
CA VAL A 112 -7.33 -1.19 1.85
C VAL A 112 -7.64 -0.05 2.79
N ARG A 113 -7.58 -0.33 4.10
CA ARG A 113 -7.65 0.71 5.13
C ARG A 113 -6.24 1.08 5.52
N PHE A 114 -5.96 2.38 5.56
CA PHE A 114 -4.64 2.87 5.91
C PHE A 114 -4.70 4.20 6.64
N GLN A 115 -3.65 4.47 7.40
CA GLN A 115 -3.44 5.74 8.09
C GLN A 115 -2.23 6.44 7.49
N ARG A 116 -2.32 7.78 7.43
CA ARG A 116 -1.18 8.61 7.04
C ARG A 116 -0.73 9.44 8.22
N SER A 117 0.57 9.67 8.29
CA SER A 117 1.20 10.56 9.25
C SER A 117 2.21 11.45 8.54
N VAL A 118 2.41 12.64 9.09
CA VAL A 118 3.47 13.55 8.65
C VAL A 118 4.67 13.36 9.55
N TYR A 119 5.80 13.06 8.96
CA TYR A 119 7.07 12.92 9.66
C TYR A 119 7.93 14.14 9.42
N ASP A 120 8.35 14.79 10.51
CA ASP A 120 9.28 15.91 10.48
C ASP A 120 10.72 15.37 10.58
N LYS A 121 11.49 15.48 9.51
CA LYS A 121 12.85 14.96 9.44
C LYS A 121 13.81 15.68 10.38
N GLY A 122 13.58 16.97 10.64
CA GLY A 122 14.41 17.75 11.54
C GLY A 122 14.21 17.40 13.00
N ARG A 123 12.98 17.13 13.40
CA ARG A 123 12.61 16.79 14.79
C ARG A 123 12.58 15.31 15.06
N GLY A 124 12.52 14.46 14.03
CA GLY A 124 12.34 13.01 14.18
C GLY A 124 10.99 12.63 14.79
N ALA A 125 9.96 13.46 14.60
CA ALA A 125 8.64 13.28 15.19
C ALA A 125 7.57 13.09 14.12
N SER A 126 6.60 12.24 14.40
CA SER A 126 5.44 11.99 13.55
C SER A 126 4.16 12.56 14.16
N GLN A 127 3.29 13.05 13.31
CA GLN A 127 1.96 13.54 13.67
C GLN A 127 0.91 12.91 12.78
N ALA A 128 -0.20 12.44 13.37
CA ALA A 128 -1.29 11.86 12.61
C ALA A 128 -1.87 12.88 11.60
N LEU A 129 -2.10 12.45 10.38
CA LEU A 129 -2.70 13.26 9.32
C LEU A 129 -4.16 12.88 9.10
N ASP A 130 -4.41 11.65 8.65
CA ASP A 130 -5.75 11.14 8.36
C ASP A 130 -5.80 9.61 8.31
N SER A 131 -7.03 9.09 8.17
CA SER A 131 -7.31 7.68 7.91
C SER A 131 -8.15 7.57 6.64
N LYS A 132 -7.80 6.66 5.76
CA LYS A 132 -8.39 6.51 4.44
C LYS A 132 -8.75 5.07 4.12
N ILE A 133 -9.67 4.91 3.18
CA ILE A 133 -10.01 3.63 2.55
C ILE A 133 -9.75 3.76 1.06
N ALA A 134 -8.87 2.93 0.53
CA ALA A 134 -8.68 2.78 -0.92
C ALA A 134 -9.50 1.58 -1.40
N THR A 135 -10.23 1.78 -2.49
CA THR A 135 -10.92 0.71 -3.21
C THR A 135 -10.33 0.65 -4.61
N MET A 136 -9.91 -0.54 -5.02
CA MET A 136 -9.25 -0.72 -6.32
C MET A 136 -9.71 -1.98 -7.03
N GLU A 137 -9.60 -1.93 -8.34
CA GLU A 137 -9.63 -3.08 -9.23
C GLU A 137 -8.25 -3.25 -9.85
N PHE A 138 -7.84 -4.49 -10.07
CA PHE A 138 -6.54 -4.80 -10.63
C PHE A 138 -6.59 -6.02 -11.54
N THR A 139 -5.58 -6.12 -12.38
CA THR A 139 -5.30 -7.27 -13.24
C THR A 139 -3.80 -7.48 -13.36
N TYR A 140 -3.40 -8.56 -13.97
CA TYR A 140 -2.01 -8.83 -14.32
C TYR A 140 -1.84 -8.79 -15.84
N SER A 141 -0.84 -8.05 -16.29
CA SER A 141 -0.48 -7.92 -17.71
C SER A 141 0.98 -8.33 -17.89
N PRO A 142 1.27 -9.62 -18.02
CA PRO A 142 2.66 -10.10 -18.13
C PRO A 142 3.37 -9.55 -19.36
N ASP A 143 2.64 -9.20 -20.40
CA ASP A 143 3.17 -8.60 -21.64
C ASP A 143 3.35 -7.08 -21.57
N LEU A 144 3.13 -6.49 -20.40
CA LEU A 144 3.32 -5.06 -20.20
C LEU A 144 4.76 -4.67 -20.50
N ARG A 145 4.93 -3.70 -21.42
CA ARG A 145 6.23 -3.17 -21.77
C ARG A 145 6.72 -2.21 -20.71
N LEU A 146 7.64 -2.68 -19.89
CA LEU A 146 8.36 -1.92 -18.89
C LEU A 146 9.84 -1.95 -19.21
N ASN A 147 10.58 -0.89 -18.89
CA ASN A 147 12.02 -0.96 -18.88
C ASN A 147 12.49 -1.89 -17.76
N GLU A 148 13.80 -2.23 -17.74
CA GLU A 148 14.33 -3.21 -16.78
C GLU A 148 14.15 -2.77 -15.33
N GLU A 149 14.37 -1.49 -15.03
CA GLU A 149 14.19 -0.96 -13.66
C GLU A 149 12.74 -1.06 -13.19
N ASP A 150 11.78 -0.68 -14.04
CA ASP A 150 10.36 -0.74 -13.71
C ASP A 150 9.88 -2.20 -13.63
N ARG A 151 10.46 -3.09 -14.43
CA ARG A 151 10.20 -4.53 -14.35
C ARG A 151 10.62 -5.12 -13.01
N LEU A 152 11.73 -4.65 -12.43
CA LEU A 152 12.15 -5.07 -11.09
C LEU A 152 11.18 -4.59 -10.00
N LEU A 153 10.57 -3.42 -10.17
CA LEU A 153 9.55 -2.91 -9.26
C LEU A 153 8.20 -3.60 -9.43
N ASN A 154 7.91 -4.06 -10.64
CA ASN A 154 6.62 -4.69 -10.99
C ASN A 154 6.85 -5.93 -11.88
N PRO A 155 7.41 -7.00 -11.33
CA PRO A 155 7.85 -8.16 -12.12
C PRO A 155 6.70 -8.92 -12.78
N LEU A 156 5.52 -8.91 -12.19
CA LEU A 156 4.37 -9.67 -12.66
C LEU A 156 3.45 -8.85 -13.57
N GLY A 157 3.76 -7.58 -13.82
CA GLY A 157 2.89 -6.71 -14.60
C GLY A 157 1.56 -6.43 -13.90
N PHE A 158 1.59 -6.23 -12.59
CA PHE A 158 0.41 -5.82 -11.82
C PHE A 158 -0.11 -4.48 -12.31
N ARG A 159 -1.42 -4.38 -12.60
CA ARG A 159 -2.05 -3.18 -13.12
C ARG A 159 -3.29 -2.83 -12.31
N VAL A 160 -3.29 -1.66 -11.75
CA VAL A 160 -4.47 -1.08 -11.11
C VAL A 160 -5.30 -0.37 -12.19
N THR A 161 -6.49 -0.89 -12.44
CA THR A 161 -7.38 -0.42 -13.51
C THR A 161 -8.41 0.59 -13.03
N ASN A 162 -8.71 0.58 -11.73
CA ASN A 162 -9.58 1.56 -11.08
C ASN A 162 -9.10 1.79 -9.66
N TYR A 163 -9.16 3.04 -9.20
CA TYR A 163 -8.67 3.42 -7.88
C TYR A 163 -9.45 4.60 -7.34
N ARG A 164 -9.95 4.44 -6.12
CA ARG A 164 -10.67 5.50 -5.39
C ARG A 164 -10.25 5.50 -3.93
N VAL A 165 -10.11 6.69 -3.36
CA VAL A 165 -9.82 6.89 -1.94
C VAL A 165 -10.93 7.70 -1.30
N ASP A 166 -11.44 7.21 -0.18
CA ASP A 166 -12.44 7.86 0.66
C ASP A 166 -11.91 8.03 2.08
N ASP A 167 -12.51 8.93 2.85
CA ASP A 167 -12.18 9.07 4.26
C ASP A 167 -12.67 7.86 5.06
N ASP A 168 -11.87 7.42 6.01
CA ASP A 168 -12.21 6.35 6.93
C ASP A 168 -12.56 6.93 8.30
N PHE A 169 -13.82 6.90 8.63
CA PHE A 169 -14.35 7.40 9.90
C PHE A 169 -14.45 6.32 10.99
N ALA A 170 -14.01 5.09 10.71
CA ALA A 170 -13.96 4.04 11.71
C ALA A 170 -12.96 4.40 12.82
N SER A 171 -13.21 3.89 14.04
CA SER A 171 -12.27 4.05 15.15
C SER A 171 -10.89 3.52 14.76
N ALA A 172 -9.86 4.31 15.04
CA ALA A 172 -8.49 3.87 14.84
C ALA A 172 -8.24 2.58 15.65
N PRO A 173 -7.58 1.59 15.08
CA PRO A 173 -7.16 0.43 15.85
C PRO A 173 -6.22 0.87 16.97
N LEU A 174 -6.19 0.09 18.06
CA LEU A 174 -5.23 0.31 19.13
C LEU A 174 -3.81 0.35 18.53
N PRO A 175 -2.95 1.25 19.02
CA PRO A 175 -1.59 1.34 18.53
C PRO A 175 -0.89 0.00 18.71
N GLU A 176 -0.29 -0.51 17.65
CA GLU A 176 0.57 -1.67 17.73
C GLU A 176 1.78 -1.33 18.60
N ARG A 177 2.33 -2.35 19.28
CA ARG A 177 3.59 -2.18 20.00
C ARG A 177 4.66 -1.76 18.99
N GLU A 178 5.16 -0.55 19.16
CA GLU A 178 6.35 -0.12 18.43
C GLU A 178 7.55 -0.96 18.90
N PHE A 179 8.27 -1.52 17.95
CA PHE A 179 9.57 -2.10 18.26
C PHE A 179 10.55 -0.98 18.61
N PRO A 180 11.44 -1.21 19.58
CA PRO A 180 12.46 -0.23 19.89
C PRO A 180 13.24 0.12 18.62
N THR A 181 13.41 1.41 18.36
CA THR A 181 14.25 1.87 17.25
C THR A 181 15.70 1.46 17.56
N PRO A 182 16.44 0.88 16.61
CA PRO A 182 17.85 0.59 16.82
C PRO A 182 18.61 1.87 17.13
N PRO A 183 19.64 1.80 17.99
CA PRO A 183 20.45 2.95 18.39
C PRO A 183 21.23 3.56 17.22
#